data_76527e558c97b7a4e4f4be7772f1fe79
#
_entry.id   76527e558c97b7a4e4f4be7772f1fe79
#
_cell.length_a   1.000
_cell.length_b   1.000
_cell.length_c   1.000
_cell.angle_alpha   90.00
_cell.angle_beta   90.00
_cell.angle_gamma   90.00
#
_symmetry.space_group_name_H-M   'P 1'
#
loop_
_entity.id
_entity.type
_entity.pdbx_description
1 polymer ?
#
loop_
_entity_poly.entity_id
_entity_poly.type
_entity_poly.pdbx_seq_one_letter_code
_entity_poly.pdbx_strand_id
1 'polypeptide(L)'
;ERYAQAKQRVLVVLQVMDTGGEDGVIRAVFEGVNPQVVKVASCKTPTPVELAHEYLWRMHQQTPGKGEMVIFNRSHYEDVRVVRVHNLVPEEVWSRRYQHIREFERMLAEEGTTILKFYLHIDLQEQAERFLARVEDPTKQWKFNPGDLEERARWDDYMKAYEEMLNQTSTAWAPWYVIPSNKKWYRNWLISKIVIKTLKNLDMRYPAPVENIEDYHKRLLEMVAVK
;
A
#
# COMPACT_ATOMS: atom_id res chain seq x y z
N GLU A 1 15.38 1.88 11.16
CA GLU A 1 15.94 3.02 11.93
C GLU A 1 16.34 4.19 11.03
N ARG A 2 17.25 4.02 10.05
CA ARG A 2 17.68 5.10 9.14
C ARG A 2 16.53 5.85 8.53
N TYR A 3 15.46 5.14 8.14
CA TYR A 3 14.29 5.69 7.51
C TYR A 3 13.57 6.71 8.40
N ALA A 4 13.28 6.35 9.65
CA ALA A 4 12.59 7.22 10.60
C ALA A 4 13.41 8.47 10.94
N GLN A 5 14.72 8.30 11.13
CA GLN A 5 15.65 9.39 11.46
C GLN A 5 15.87 10.35 10.29
N ALA A 6 15.87 9.86 9.05
CA ALA A 6 15.93 10.69 7.85
C ALA A 6 14.63 11.45 7.55
N LYS A 7 13.58 11.24 8.35
CA LYS A 7 12.27 11.89 8.22
C LYS A 7 11.63 11.73 6.83
N GLN A 8 11.99 10.66 6.11
CA GLN A 8 11.38 10.33 4.82
C GLN A 8 9.92 9.93 4.99
N ARG A 9 9.13 10.08 3.94
CA ARG A 9 7.74 9.63 3.89
C ARG A 9 7.58 8.68 2.72
N VAL A 10 7.00 7.51 2.96
CA VAL A 10 6.70 6.56 1.87
C VAL A 10 5.25 6.13 1.98
N LEU A 11 4.53 6.24 0.87
CA LEU A 11 3.20 5.69 0.70
C LEU A 11 3.27 4.51 -0.26
N VAL A 12 2.84 3.35 0.21
CA VAL A 12 2.70 2.14 -0.62
C VAL A 12 1.22 1.89 -0.85
N VAL A 13 0.80 1.83 -2.09
CA VAL A 13 -0.59 1.54 -2.47
C VAL A 13 -0.67 0.14 -3.08
N LEU A 14 -1.51 -0.72 -2.52
CA LEU A 14 -1.79 -2.05 -3.05
C LEU A 14 -3.20 -2.09 -3.64
N GLN A 15 -3.30 -2.53 -4.89
CA GLN A 15 -4.57 -2.77 -5.57
C GLN A 15 -4.58 -4.18 -6.17
N VAL A 16 -5.70 -4.87 -6.03
CA VAL A 16 -5.84 -6.26 -6.44
C VAL A 16 -7.31 -6.68 -6.47
N MET A 17 -7.63 -7.71 -7.26
CA MET A 17 -8.90 -8.45 -7.15
C MET A 17 -8.94 -9.29 -5.87
N ASP A 18 -10.13 -9.63 -5.40
CA ASP A 18 -10.31 -10.49 -4.23
C ASP A 18 -9.47 -11.77 -4.36
N THR A 19 -8.94 -12.24 -3.24
CA THR A 19 -7.93 -13.31 -3.14
C THR A 19 -6.57 -13.02 -3.77
N GLY A 20 -6.34 -11.85 -4.31
CA GLY A 20 -5.07 -11.51 -4.98
C GLY A 20 -3.84 -11.48 -4.07
N GLY A 21 -4.05 -11.36 -2.75
CA GLY A 21 -3.03 -11.67 -1.75
C GLY A 21 -2.27 -10.45 -1.21
N GLU A 22 -2.94 -9.32 -1.07
CA GLU A 22 -2.40 -8.09 -0.46
C GLU A 22 -1.90 -8.31 0.97
N ASP A 23 -2.67 -9.00 1.82
CA ASP A 23 -2.26 -9.36 3.19
C ASP A 23 -0.98 -10.20 3.19
N GLY A 24 -0.87 -11.11 2.20
CA GLY A 24 0.32 -11.94 2.02
C GLY A 24 1.55 -11.14 1.61
N VAL A 25 1.38 -10.08 0.80
CA VAL A 25 2.44 -9.14 0.44
C VAL A 25 2.86 -8.34 1.67
N ILE A 26 1.90 -7.75 2.39
CA ILE A 26 2.18 -6.95 3.58
C ILE A 26 3.00 -7.78 4.58
N ARG A 27 2.56 -9.00 4.87
CA ARG A 27 3.27 -9.90 5.77
C ARG A 27 4.68 -10.24 5.27
N ALA A 28 4.82 -10.68 4.02
CA ALA A 28 6.09 -11.20 3.52
C ALA A 28 7.12 -10.13 3.19
N VAL A 29 6.69 -8.95 2.75
CA VAL A 29 7.61 -7.86 2.33
C VAL A 29 8.01 -6.97 3.50
N PHE A 30 7.11 -6.78 4.47
CA PHE A 30 7.32 -5.87 5.60
C PHE A 30 7.51 -6.60 6.93
N GLU A 31 7.54 -7.94 6.93
CA GLU A 31 7.95 -8.75 8.09
C GLU A 31 9.40 -8.39 8.48
N GLY A 32 9.61 -8.14 9.75
CA GLY A 32 10.92 -7.71 10.26
C GLY A 32 11.23 -6.21 10.13
N VAL A 33 10.35 -5.42 9.52
CA VAL A 33 10.44 -3.96 9.61
C VAL A 33 9.90 -3.49 10.96
N ASN A 34 10.55 -2.50 11.56
CA ASN A 34 10.11 -1.96 12.84
C ASN A 34 8.65 -1.46 12.75
N PRO A 35 7.72 -2.02 13.54
CA PRO A 35 6.31 -1.64 13.48
C PRO A 35 6.02 -0.20 13.91
N GLN A 36 6.96 0.47 14.58
CA GLN A 36 6.82 1.89 14.92
C GLN A 36 6.88 2.83 13.70
N VAL A 37 7.44 2.37 12.58
CA VAL A 37 7.63 3.19 11.38
C VAL A 37 6.76 2.75 10.21
N VAL A 38 6.09 1.61 10.30
CA VAL A 38 5.22 1.07 9.25
C VAL A 38 3.80 0.95 9.78
N LYS A 39 2.87 1.63 9.12
CA LYS A 39 1.44 1.55 9.42
C LYS A 39 0.71 0.94 8.23
N VAL A 40 -0.30 0.13 8.51
CA VAL A 40 -1.22 -0.39 7.49
C VAL A 40 -2.57 0.29 7.67
N ALA A 41 -2.97 1.06 6.66
CA ALA A 41 -4.29 1.65 6.58
C ALA A 41 -5.18 0.78 5.68
N SER A 42 -6.25 0.23 6.25
CA SER A 42 -7.20 -0.62 5.52
C SER A 42 -8.43 0.20 5.17
N CYS A 43 -8.55 0.56 3.89
CA CYS A 43 -9.68 1.35 3.39
C CYS A 43 -10.88 0.43 3.09
N LYS A 44 -11.63 0.13 4.13
CA LYS A 44 -12.90 -0.64 4.05
C LYS A 44 -14.05 0.25 3.56
N THR A 45 -15.27 -0.30 3.56
CA THR A 45 -16.50 0.46 3.31
C THR A 45 -16.51 1.73 4.16
N PRO A 46 -16.77 2.91 3.58
CA PRO A 46 -16.78 4.16 4.33
C PRO A 46 -17.82 4.17 5.45
N THR A 47 -17.44 4.78 6.56
CA THR A 47 -18.36 5.06 7.67
C THR A 47 -19.31 6.22 7.32
N PRO A 48 -20.43 6.41 8.05
CA PRO A 48 -21.31 7.57 7.83
C PRO A 48 -20.58 8.93 7.95
N VAL A 49 -19.58 9.04 8.83
CA VAL A 49 -18.77 10.25 8.97
C VAL A 49 -17.90 10.47 7.72
N GLU A 50 -17.26 9.43 7.21
CA GLU A 50 -16.45 9.50 5.98
C GLU A 50 -17.31 9.81 4.75
N LEU A 51 -18.55 9.28 4.69
CA LEU A 51 -19.50 9.58 3.62
C LEU A 51 -20.04 11.03 3.64
N ALA A 52 -19.98 11.70 4.79
CA ALA A 52 -20.37 13.10 4.91
C ALA A 52 -19.33 14.07 4.34
N HIS A 53 -18.14 13.57 4.07
CA HIS A 53 -17.03 14.31 3.47
C HIS A 53 -16.76 13.86 2.02
N GLU A 54 -15.89 14.56 1.32
CA GLU A 54 -15.42 14.12 0.01
C GLU A 54 -14.54 12.85 0.17
N TYR A 55 -14.49 12.02 -0.86
CA TYR A 55 -13.95 10.66 -0.78
C TYR A 55 -12.44 10.57 -0.43
N LEU A 56 -11.65 11.63 -0.68
CA LEU A 56 -10.23 11.68 -0.31
C LEU A 56 -9.98 12.11 1.14
N TRP A 57 -10.98 12.68 1.82
CA TRP A 57 -10.84 13.15 3.20
C TRP A 57 -10.28 12.06 4.13
N ARG A 58 -10.84 10.87 4.06
CA ARG A 58 -10.39 9.72 4.85
C ARG A 58 -8.96 9.27 4.49
N MET A 59 -8.54 9.50 3.23
CA MET A 59 -7.20 9.18 2.76
C MET A 59 -6.18 10.17 3.32
N HIS A 60 -6.49 11.46 3.33
CA HIS A 60 -5.64 12.49 3.92
C HIS A 60 -5.26 12.16 5.37
N GLN A 61 -6.18 11.65 6.16
CA GLN A 61 -5.94 11.27 7.56
C GLN A 61 -4.96 10.09 7.72
N GLN A 62 -4.76 9.32 6.67
CA GLN A 62 -3.92 8.13 6.68
C GLN A 62 -2.60 8.33 5.93
N THR A 63 -2.34 9.52 5.38
CA THR A 63 -1.08 9.79 4.68
C THR A 63 0.12 9.74 5.63
N PRO A 64 1.32 9.35 5.15
CA PRO A 64 2.48 9.23 6.01
C PRO A 64 2.98 10.57 6.53
N GLY A 65 3.21 10.69 7.81
CA GLY A 65 3.98 11.75 8.43
C GLY A 65 5.49 11.58 8.21
N LYS A 66 6.29 12.56 8.65
CA LYS A 66 7.76 12.50 8.56
C LYS A 66 8.31 11.30 9.35
N GLY A 67 9.06 10.44 8.69
CA GLY A 67 9.62 9.22 9.25
C GLY A 67 8.65 8.02 9.23
N GLU A 68 7.52 8.14 8.57
CA GLU A 68 6.51 7.08 8.50
C GLU A 68 6.41 6.47 7.10
N MET A 69 6.20 5.16 7.07
CA MET A 69 5.78 4.41 5.90
C MET A 69 4.34 3.94 6.12
N VAL A 70 3.45 4.28 5.20
CA VAL A 70 2.06 3.83 5.26
C VAL A 70 1.78 2.93 4.06
N ILE A 71 1.10 1.82 4.33
CA ILE A 71 0.65 0.87 3.31
C ILE A 71 -0.87 0.97 3.25
N PHE A 72 -1.39 1.42 2.13
CA PHE A 72 -2.81 1.37 1.83
C PHE A 72 -3.18 -0.02 1.33
N ASN A 73 -3.80 -0.82 2.21
CA ASN A 73 -4.44 -2.09 1.87
C ASN A 73 -5.88 -1.78 1.41
N ARG A 74 -6.10 -1.78 0.09
CA ARG A 74 -7.14 -1.01 -0.61
C ARG A 74 -6.93 0.49 -0.40
N SER A 75 -7.47 1.32 -1.26
CA SER A 75 -7.15 2.75 -1.23
C SER A 75 -8.26 3.60 -1.84
N HIS A 76 -7.98 4.88 -2.04
CA HIS A 76 -8.82 5.82 -2.81
C HIS A 76 -9.14 5.35 -4.24
N TYR A 77 -8.46 4.35 -4.76
CA TYR A 77 -8.76 3.76 -6.06
C TYR A 77 -10.04 2.90 -6.06
N GLU A 78 -10.55 2.51 -4.89
CA GLU A 78 -11.89 1.90 -4.80
C GLU A 78 -12.97 2.85 -5.34
N ASP A 79 -12.77 4.16 -5.17
CA ASP A 79 -13.67 5.22 -5.57
C ASP A 79 -13.71 5.52 -7.09
N VAL A 80 -12.85 4.84 -7.87
CA VAL A 80 -12.91 4.82 -9.35
C VAL A 80 -13.06 3.42 -9.91
N ARG A 81 -12.87 2.38 -9.11
CA ARG A 81 -12.98 0.98 -9.50
C ARG A 81 -14.32 0.37 -9.08
N VAL A 82 -14.54 0.18 -7.78
CA VAL A 82 -15.78 -0.43 -7.24
C VAL A 82 -16.98 0.44 -7.58
N VAL A 83 -16.86 1.74 -7.37
CA VAL A 83 -17.92 2.71 -7.64
C VAL A 83 -18.38 2.66 -9.11
N ARG A 84 -17.44 2.48 -10.05
CA ARG A 84 -17.73 2.33 -11.47
C ARG A 84 -18.41 0.99 -11.78
N VAL A 85 -17.84 -0.13 -11.33
CA VAL A 85 -18.35 -1.48 -11.62
C VAL A 85 -19.75 -1.69 -11.07
N HIS A 86 -20.06 -1.09 -9.93
CA HIS A 86 -21.37 -1.17 -9.28
C HIS A 86 -22.33 0.00 -9.61
N ASN A 87 -21.91 0.94 -10.46
CA ASN A 87 -22.68 2.14 -10.80
C ASN A 87 -23.18 2.90 -9.55
N LEU A 88 -22.32 3.03 -8.53
CA LEU A 88 -22.68 3.70 -7.28
C LEU A 88 -22.81 5.22 -7.43
N VAL A 89 -22.15 5.78 -8.43
CA VAL A 89 -22.26 7.17 -8.86
C VAL A 89 -22.23 7.24 -10.39
N PRO A 90 -22.80 8.30 -11.01
CA PRO A 90 -22.77 8.49 -12.46
C PRO A 90 -21.35 8.59 -13.02
N GLU A 91 -21.18 8.29 -14.31
CA GLU A 91 -19.89 8.33 -15.00
C GLU A 91 -19.23 9.70 -14.93
N GLU A 92 -20.00 10.78 -15.06
CA GLU A 92 -19.49 12.14 -14.96
C GLU A 92 -18.86 12.45 -13.59
N VAL A 93 -19.23 11.68 -12.55
CA VAL A 93 -18.68 11.83 -11.20
C VAL A 93 -17.39 11.02 -11.05
N TRP A 94 -17.45 9.68 -11.32
CA TRP A 94 -16.26 8.86 -11.08
C TRP A 94 -15.13 9.13 -12.09
N SER A 95 -15.44 9.53 -13.33
CA SER A 95 -14.41 9.84 -14.33
C SER A 95 -13.53 11.04 -13.95
N ARG A 96 -14.09 12.06 -13.29
CA ARG A 96 -13.33 13.21 -12.78
C ARG A 96 -12.39 12.83 -11.63
N ARG A 97 -12.69 11.75 -10.92
CA ARG A 97 -11.87 11.30 -9.78
C ARG A 97 -10.47 10.87 -10.20
N TYR A 98 -10.24 10.44 -11.44
CA TYR A 98 -8.88 10.17 -11.93
C TYR A 98 -8.00 11.43 -11.89
N GLN A 99 -8.54 12.59 -12.24
CA GLN A 99 -7.82 13.85 -12.12
C GLN A 99 -7.56 14.22 -10.65
N HIS A 100 -8.58 14.15 -9.80
CA HIS A 100 -8.44 14.44 -8.38
C HIS A 100 -7.38 13.55 -7.70
N ILE A 101 -7.35 12.27 -8.05
CA ILE A 101 -6.36 11.31 -7.54
C ILE A 101 -4.94 11.71 -7.98
N ARG A 102 -4.74 12.06 -9.26
CA ARG A 102 -3.44 12.54 -9.75
C ARG A 102 -2.98 13.79 -9.01
N GLU A 103 -3.88 14.74 -8.76
CA GLU A 103 -3.59 15.99 -8.05
C GLU A 103 -3.27 15.74 -6.58
N PHE A 104 -4.01 14.86 -5.92
CA PHE A 104 -3.72 14.41 -4.55
C PHE A 104 -2.34 13.76 -4.45
N GLU A 105 -2.04 12.81 -5.33
CA GLU A 105 -0.73 12.15 -5.35
C GLU A 105 0.40 13.12 -5.71
N ARG A 106 0.15 14.06 -6.63
CA ARG A 106 1.13 15.09 -6.98
C ARG A 106 1.45 15.98 -5.79
N MET A 107 0.44 16.47 -5.10
CA MET A 107 0.62 17.27 -3.88
C MET A 107 1.47 16.52 -2.84
N LEU A 108 1.18 15.25 -2.58
CA LEU A 108 1.95 14.44 -1.65
C LEU A 108 3.41 14.27 -2.11
N ALA A 109 3.63 14.07 -3.41
CA ALA A 109 4.97 13.91 -3.98
C ALA A 109 5.78 15.22 -3.91
N GLU A 110 5.17 16.35 -4.25
CA GLU A 110 5.78 17.69 -4.16
C GLU A 110 6.14 18.05 -2.70
N GLU A 111 5.33 17.58 -1.74
CA GLU A 111 5.61 17.70 -0.30
C GLU A 111 6.61 16.65 0.23
N GLY A 112 7.25 15.89 -0.66
CA GLY A 112 8.33 14.97 -0.33
C GLY A 112 7.90 13.57 0.09
N THR A 113 6.70 13.11 -0.29
CA THR A 113 6.27 11.73 -0.11
C THR A 113 6.66 10.90 -1.33
N THR A 114 7.41 9.82 -1.13
CA THR A 114 7.65 8.83 -2.17
C THR A 114 6.46 7.88 -2.28
N ILE A 115 5.87 7.78 -3.46
CA ILE A 115 4.68 6.97 -3.70
C ILE A 115 5.05 5.75 -4.54
N LEU A 116 4.71 4.56 -4.05
CA LEU A 116 4.85 3.28 -4.74
C LEU A 116 3.47 2.64 -4.91
N LYS A 117 3.05 2.43 -6.15
CA LYS A 117 1.74 1.84 -6.45
C LYS A 117 1.93 0.48 -7.10
N PHE A 118 1.35 -0.56 -6.51
CA PHE A 118 1.42 -1.94 -7.00
C PHE A 118 0.03 -2.46 -7.35
N TYR A 119 -0.16 -2.83 -8.61
CA TYR A 119 -1.30 -3.62 -9.03
C TYR A 119 -0.88 -5.10 -9.07
N LEU A 120 -1.46 -5.90 -8.18
CA LEU A 120 -1.17 -7.34 -8.09
C LEU A 120 -2.06 -8.08 -9.08
N HIS A 121 -1.54 -8.36 -10.26
CA HIS A 121 -2.29 -9.03 -11.32
C HIS A 121 -2.27 -10.53 -11.13
N ILE A 122 -3.44 -11.12 -10.93
CA ILE A 122 -3.70 -12.57 -11.04
C ILE A 122 -4.64 -12.81 -12.22
N ASP A 123 -4.58 -13.98 -12.81
CA ASP A 123 -5.57 -14.35 -13.81
C ASP A 123 -6.83 -14.97 -13.17
N LEU A 124 -7.84 -15.13 -14.01
CA LEU A 124 -9.15 -15.62 -13.59
C LEU A 124 -9.05 -17.07 -13.02
N GLN A 125 -8.20 -17.92 -13.59
CA GLN A 125 -8.02 -19.28 -13.15
C GLN A 125 -7.36 -19.33 -11.76
N GLU A 126 -6.27 -18.61 -11.56
CA GLU A 126 -5.58 -18.51 -10.27
C GLU A 126 -6.51 -17.98 -9.17
N GLN A 127 -7.40 -17.04 -9.49
CA GLN A 127 -8.38 -16.54 -8.53
C GLN A 127 -9.32 -17.68 -8.07
N ALA A 128 -9.83 -18.51 -8.99
CA ALA A 128 -10.69 -19.64 -8.65
C ALA A 128 -9.97 -20.66 -7.76
N GLU A 129 -8.73 -20.98 -8.10
CA GLU A 129 -7.90 -21.92 -7.32
C GLU A 129 -7.68 -21.39 -5.88
N ARG A 130 -7.48 -20.09 -5.73
CA ARG A 130 -7.34 -19.46 -4.41
C ARG A 130 -8.63 -19.46 -3.60
N PHE A 131 -9.78 -19.26 -4.24
CA PHE A 131 -11.08 -19.40 -3.58
C PHE A 131 -11.29 -20.83 -3.11
N LEU A 132 -11.04 -21.82 -3.99
CA LEU A 132 -11.15 -23.23 -3.65
C LEU A 132 -10.26 -23.58 -2.46
N ALA A 133 -8.98 -23.23 -2.52
CA ALA A 133 -8.02 -23.48 -1.43
C ALA A 133 -8.42 -22.78 -0.10
N ARG A 134 -9.17 -21.67 -0.16
CA ARG A 134 -9.70 -21.00 1.03
C ARG A 134 -10.87 -21.78 1.64
N VAL A 135 -11.76 -22.33 0.81
CA VAL A 135 -12.92 -23.11 1.26
C VAL A 135 -12.50 -24.49 1.77
N GLU A 136 -11.50 -25.11 1.16
CA GLU A 136 -10.98 -26.43 1.55
C GLU A 136 -10.16 -26.38 2.86
N ASP A 137 -9.60 -25.25 3.23
CA ASP A 137 -8.79 -25.09 4.45
C ASP A 137 -9.67 -24.61 5.62
N PRO A 138 -9.98 -25.48 6.62
CA PRO A 138 -10.81 -25.11 7.76
C PRO A 138 -10.31 -23.88 8.52
N THR A 139 -9.00 -23.62 8.50
CA THR A 139 -8.39 -22.45 9.16
C THR A 139 -8.58 -21.16 8.39
N LYS A 140 -9.08 -21.23 7.14
CA LYS A 140 -9.29 -20.08 6.25
C LYS A 140 -10.72 -19.87 5.81
N GLN A 141 -11.62 -20.84 6.08
CA GLN A 141 -13.03 -20.75 5.69
C GLN A 141 -13.71 -19.47 6.17
N TRP A 142 -13.36 -18.98 7.35
CA TRP A 142 -13.86 -17.74 7.91
C TRP A 142 -13.57 -16.47 7.06
N LYS A 143 -12.62 -16.57 6.13
CA LYS A 143 -12.29 -15.49 5.18
C LYS A 143 -13.13 -15.55 3.92
N PHE A 144 -13.88 -16.62 3.69
CA PHE A 144 -14.70 -16.75 2.51
C PHE A 144 -15.96 -15.90 2.65
N ASN A 145 -16.20 -15.07 1.65
CA ASN A 145 -17.41 -14.29 1.53
C ASN A 145 -18.15 -14.71 0.24
N PRO A 146 -19.41 -15.16 0.31
CA PRO A 146 -20.17 -15.50 -0.89
C PRO A 146 -20.25 -14.36 -1.91
N GLY A 147 -20.27 -13.09 -1.47
CA GLY A 147 -20.22 -11.91 -2.34
C GLY A 147 -18.95 -11.86 -3.23
N ASP A 148 -17.86 -12.50 -2.82
CA ASP A 148 -16.63 -12.55 -3.65
C ASP A 148 -16.89 -13.28 -4.99
N LEU A 149 -17.85 -14.21 -5.05
CA LEU A 149 -18.25 -14.89 -6.29
C LEU A 149 -19.06 -13.98 -7.21
N GLU A 150 -19.88 -13.10 -6.65
CA GLU A 150 -20.64 -12.08 -7.39
C GLU A 150 -19.67 -11.05 -8.00
N GLU A 151 -18.65 -10.64 -7.24
CA GLU A 151 -17.58 -9.77 -7.74
C GLU A 151 -16.78 -10.45 -8.86
N ARG A 152 -16.48 -11.74 -8.70
CA ARG A 152 -15.81 -12.51 -9.75
C ARG A 152 -16.62 -12.60 -11.04
N ALA A 153 -17.95 -12.68 -10.97
CA ALA A 153 -18.81 -12.70 -12.14
C ALA A 153 -18.70 -11.41 -12.99
N ARG A 154 -18.21 -10.32 -12.39
CA ARG A 154 -17.95 -9.02 -13.04
C ARG A 154 -16.49 -8.85 -13.47
N TRP A 155 -15.75 -9.94 -13.64
CA TRP A 155 -14.32 -9.93 -13.94
C TRP A 155 -13.93 -8.97 -15.06
N ASP A 156 -14.62 -9.05 -16.19
CA ASP A 156 -14.30 -8.23 -17.38
C ASP A 156 -14.50 -6.73 -17.12
N ASP A 157 -15.52 -6.37 -16.34
CA ASP A 157 -15.75 -4.97 -15.96
C ASP A 157 -14.67 -4.48 -15.01
N TYR A 158 -14.22 -5.32 -14.08
CA TYR A 158 -13.09 -5.01 -13.23
C TYR A 158 -11.78 -4.88 -14.00
N MET A 159 -11.52 -5.75 -14.98
CA MET A 159 -10.29 -5.66 -15.79
C MET A 159 -10.27 -4.36 -16.60
N LYS A 160 -11.41 -3.95 -17.21
CA LYS A 160 -11.52 -2.65 -17.87
C LYS A 160 -11.31 -1.48 -16.92
N ALA A 161 -11.88 -1.55 -15.71
CA ALA A 161 -11.71 -0.51 -14.71
C ALA A 161 -10.25 -0.41 -14.24
N TYR A 162 -9.55 -1.53 -14.05
CA TYR A 162 -8.12 -1.55 -13.73
C TYR A 162 -7.27 -0.98 -14.86
N GLU A 163 -7.51 -1.40 -16.10
CA GLU A 163 -6.76 -0.90 -17.26
C GLU A 163 -6.86 0.62 -17.37
N GLU A 164 -8.07 1.15 -17.27
CA GLU A 164 -8.28 2.59 -17.30
C GLU A 164 -7.64 3.31 -16.11
N MET A 165 -7.81 2.77 -14.90
CA MET A 165 -7.17 3.28 -13.68
C MET A 165 -5.64 3.38 -13.86
N LEU A 166 -5.01 2.32 -14.35
CA LEU A 166 -3.57 2.28 -14.58
C LEU A 166 -3.14 3.33 -15.60
N ASN A 167 -3.85 3.42 -16.75
CA ASN A 167 -3.55 4.36 -17.80
C ASN A 167 -3.77 5.82 -17.39
N GLN A 168 -4.85 6.10 -16.67
CA GLN A 168 -5.23 7.46 -16.28
C GLN A 168 -4.40 8.00 -15.11
N THR A 169 -3.84 7.13 -14.26
CA THR A 169 -3.20 7.57 -13.01
C THR A 169 -1.74 7.16 -12.87
N SER A 170 -1.13 6.52 -13.87
CA SER A 170 0.32 6.28 -13.86
C SER A 170 1.05 7.57 -14.25
N THR A 171 1.79 8.15 -13.31
CA THR A 171 2.50 9.43 -13.50
C THR A 171 3.98 9.27 -13.18
N ALA A 172 4.81 10.25 -13.59
CA ALA A 172 6.25 10.23 -13.31
C ALA A 172 6.55 10.27 -11.81
N TRP A 173 5.71 10.94 -11.02
CA TRP A 173 5.89 11.07 -9.55
C TRP A 173 5.23 9.93 -8.76
N ALA A 174 4.30 9.18 -9.37
CA ALA A 174 3.61 8.05 -8.76
C ALA A 174 3.27 6.99 -9.83
N PRO A 175 4.27 6.25 -10.33
CA PRO A 175 4.04 5.23 -11.34
C PRO A 175 3.38 3.98 -10.77
N TRP A 176 2.56 3.32 -11.58
CA TRP A 176 2.06 1.98 -11.30
C TRP A 176 3.08 0.91 -11.69
N TYR A 177 3.26 -0.06 -10.81
CA TYR A 177 3.95 -1.30 -11.09
C TYR A 177 2.93 -2.43 -11.22
N VAL A 178 2.81 -3.02 -12.41
CA VAL A 178 1.98 -4.21 -12.64
C VAL A 178 2.80 -5.43 -12.25
N ILE A 179 2.37 -6.14 -11.20
CA ILE A 179 3.11 -7.23 -10.59
C ILE A 179 2.43 -8.57 -10.91
N PRO A 180 3.05 -9.47 -11.71
CA PRO A 180 2.55 -10.82 -11.91
C PRO A 180 2.46 -11.56 -10.57
N SER A 181 1.24 -11.97 -10.18
CA SER A 181 0.95 -12.40 -8.80
C SER A 181 0.42 -13.82 -8.67
N ASN A 182 0.35 -14.59 -9.75
CA ASN A 182 0.02 -16.02 -9.70
C ASN A 182 1.04 -16.79 -8.84
N LYS A 183 2.32 -16.51 -9.00
CA LYS A 183 3.37 -17.11 -8.16
C LYS A 183 3.72 -16.20 -6.99
N LYS A 184 3.25 -16.55 -5.80
CA LYS A 184 3.39 -15.75 -4.56
C LYS A 184 4.85 -15.39 -4.25
N TRP A 185 5.79 -16.33 -4.42
CA TRP A 185 7.21 -16.07 -4.18
C TRP A 185 7.79 -15.01 -5.12
N TYR A 186 7.44 -15.07 -6.42
CA TYR A 186 7.93 -14.13 -7.43
C TYR A 186 7.36 -12.71 -7.17
N ARG A 187 6.06 -12.64 -6.92
CA ARG A 187 5.39 -11.39 -6.52
C ARG A 187 6.11 -10.72 -5.34
N ASN A 188 6.31 -11.48 -4.25
CA ASN A 188 6.95 -10.95 -3.03
C ASN A 188 8.38 -10.52 -3.30
N TRP A 189 9.16 -11.31 -4.03
CA TRP A 189 10.52 -10.96 -4.44
C TRP A 189 10.58 -9.68 -5.26
N LEU A 190 9.71 -9.54 -6.27
CA LEU A 190 9.69 -8.38 -7.16
C LEU A 190 9.32 -7.11 -6.40
N ILE A 191 8.29 -7.15 -5.56
CA ILE A 191 7.88 -6.00 -4.73
C ILE A 191 9.01 -5.64 -3.76
N SER A 192 9.59 -6.61 -3.06
CA SER A 192 10.73 -6.37 -2.16
C SER A 192 11.90 -5.69 -2.89
N LYS A 193 12.22 -6.15 -4.10
CA LYS A 193 13.30 -5.56 -4.92
C LYS A 193 13.01 -4.10 -5.27
N ILE A 194 11.76 -3.77 -5.64
CA ILE A 194 11.36 -2.39 -5.97
C ILE A 194 11.42 -1.52 -4.71
N VAL A 195 10.85 -1.98 -3.60
CA VAL A 195 10.86 -1.25 -2.32
C VAL A 195 12.30 -0.98 -1.86
N ILE A 196 13.15 -2.01 -1.85
CA ILE A 196 14.57 -1.85 -1.43
C ILE A 196 15.32 -0.88 -2.34
N LYS A 197 15.11 -0.97 -3.67
CA LYS A 197 15.72 -0.03 -4.62
C LYS A 197 15.29 1.41 -4.34
N THR A 198 13.99 1.61 -4.11
CA THR A 198 13.44 2.94 -3.79
C THR A 198 14.01 3.47 -2.49
N LEU A 199 14.02 2.67 -1.43
CA LEU A 199 14.59 3.08 -0.13
C LEU A 199 16.08 3.40 -0.22
N LYS A 200 16.86 2.66 -1.03
CA LYS A 200 18.29 2.98 -1.27
C LYS A 200 18.48 4.32 -1.96
N ASN A 201 17.58 4.68 -2.88
CA ASN A 201 17.65 5.95 -3.61
C ASN A 201 17.29 7.17 -2.74
N LEU A 202 16.69 6.98 -1.56
CA LEU A 202 16.38 8.07 -0.62
C LEU A 202 17.62 8.57 0.15
N ASP A 203 18.80 8.03 -0.13
CA ASP A 203 20.10 8.41 0.51
C ASP A 203 20.01 8.59 2.03
N MET A 204 19.34 7.65 2.69
CA MET A 204 19.14 7.68 4.13
C MET A 204 20.43 7.43 4.88
N ARG A 205 20.81 8.35 5.75
CA ARG A 205 22.02 8.24 6.61
C ARG A 205 21.61 8.24 8.07
N TYR A 206 22.44 7.62 8.91
CA TYR A 206 22.31 7.82 10.34
C TYR A 206 22.57 9.29 10.68
N PRO A 207 21.84 9.89 11.62
CA PRO A 207 22.17 11.22 12.11
C PRO A 207 23.58 11.22 12.72
N ALA A 208 24.19 12.38 12.77
CA ALA A 208 25.45 12.55 13.48
C ALA A 208 25.29 12.11 14.94
N PRO A 209 26.30 11.47 15.53
CA PRO A 209 26.30 11.17 16.95
C PRO A 209 26.19 12.47 17.76
N VAL A 210 25.79 12.36 19.01
CA VAL A 210 25.83 13.48 19.95
C VAL A 210 27.25 14.03 20.08
N GLU A 211 27.39 15.31 20.28
CA GLU A 211 28.68 15.94 20.54
C GLU A 211 29.40 15.24 21.73
N ASN A 212 30.72 15.12 21.63
CA ASN A 212 31.55 14.51 22.69
C ASN A 212 31.21 13.06 23.01
N ILE A 213 30.73 12.26 22.04
CA ILE A 213 30.36 10.84 22.26
C ILE A 213 31.50 10.03 22.87
N GLU A 214 32.77 10.36 22.57
CA GLU A 214 33.98 9.73 23.11
C GLU A 214 34.10 9.94 24.63
N ASP A 215 33.75 11.11 25.14
CA ASP A 215 33.76 11.40 26.57
C ASP A 215 32.67 10.63 27.33
N TYR A 216 31.48 10.54 26.73
CA TYR A 216 30.42 9.67 27.29
C TYR A 216 30.83 8.20 27.28
N HIS A 217 31.51 7.75 26.22
CA HIS A 217 32.01 6.38 26.15
C HIS A 217 33.01 6.08 27.30
N LYS A 218 33.99 6.97 27.57
CA LYS A 218 34.94 6.81 28.67
C LYS A 218 34.22 6.74 30.03
N ARG A 219 33.31 7.68 30.28
CA ARG A 219 32.54 7.70 31.55
C ARG A 219 31.71 6.44 31.73
N LEU A 220 31.11 5.91 30.67
CA LEU A 220 30.35 4.66 30.74
C LEU A 220 31.24 3.45 31.02
N LEU A 221 32.45 3.40 30.44
CA LEU A 221 33.41 2.34 30.75
C LEU A 221 33.82 2.36 32.22
N GLU A 222 34.06 3.53 32.82
CA GLU A 222 34.37 3.67 34.24
C GLU A 222 33.20 3.16 35.11
N MET A 223 31.93 3.48 34.75
CA MET A 223 30.76 3.00 35.48
C MET A 223 30.56 1.47 35.42
N VAL A 224 30.94 0.85 34.31
CA VAL A 224 30.85 -0.62 34.13
C VAL A 224 32.02 -1.34 34.82
N ALA A 225 33.18 -0.71 34.94
CA ALA A 225 34.37 -1.28 35.58
C ALA A 225 34.27 -1.29 37.11
N VAL A 226 33.34 -0.53 37.70
CA VAL A 226 33.06 -0.53 39.15
C VAL A 226 32.09 -1.67 39.49
N LYS A 227 32.63 -2.92 39.55
CA LYS A 227 31.94 -4.10 40.09
C LYS A 227 32.82 -4.74 41.13
#